data_03cb5c4802784ed1def2280cd2dc1509
#
_entry.id   03cb5c4802784ed1def2280cd2dc1509
#
_cell.length_a   1.000
_cell.length_b   1.000
_cell.length_c   1.000
_cell.angle_alpha   90.00
_cell.angle_beta   90.00
_cell.angle_gamma   90.00
#
_symmetry.space_group_name_H-M   'P 1'
#
loop_
_entity.id
_entity.type
_entity.pdbx_description
1 polymer ?
#
loop_
_entity_poly.entity_id
_entity_poly.type
_entity_poly.pdbx_seq_one_letter_code
_entity_poly.pdbx_strand_id
1 'polypeptide(L)'
;MSKQQMRPSKFSDIVGQKDVVDRLNIVVRGCISSDGVMPHTLIDGPPGLGKTTIASAIANELNVNLYTLNAANIRNVKNILPYLMGMAPRSVVFIDEIHRLPKTVEEFLYPVMEDFVLNITVENKPENIDLPMFTMIGATTSGGSLSQPFYDRFTIKEHLSFYDENELAKLARSNLSKMGIVLEDSDLLEIAQRSKGTPRILNARLQWYKNYKICHPNDNKSIGEIFDIQGIDSKGLDLYDRMYLETLQKSKGNPLGLKSISSITGIAIETIENSIEPYLVRKGFIIRTQKGRILGKP
;
A
#
# COMPACT_ATOMS: atom_id res chain seq x y z
N MET A 1 19.75 -9.79 3.49
CA MET A 1 18.95 -8.83 4.28
C MET A 1 17.47 -9.19 4.16
N SER A 2 16.76 -9.31 5.27
CA SER A 2 15.32 -9.56 5.26
C SER A 2 14.58 -8.32 4.75
N LYS A 3 13.37 -8.49 4.17
CA LYS A 3 12.50 -7.37 3.78
C LYS A 3 12.23 -6.37 4.93
N GLN A 4 12.35 -6.81 6.17
CA GLN A 4 12.18 -6.01 7.38
C GLN A 4 13.30 -4.99 7.59
N GLN A 5 14.55 -5.31 7.22
CA GLN A 5 15.71 -4.42 7.40
C GLN A 5 15.74 -3.21 6.45
N MET A 6 14.92 -3.21 5.40
CA MET A 6 14.83 -2.10 4.44
C MET A 6 13.68 -1.13 4.73
N ARG A 7 12.78 -1.46 5.65
CA ARG A 7 11.64 -0.59 5.95
C ARG A 7 12.07 0.59 6.82
N PRO A 8 11.62 1.80 6.48
CA PRO A 8 11.75 2.97 7.37
C PRO A 8 11.19 2.67 8.75
N SER A 9 11.90 3.09 9.79
CA SER A 9 11.45 2.96 11.18
C SER A 9 10.91 4.26 11.75
N LYS A 10 11.29 5.40 11.19
CA LYS A 10 10.89 6.75 11.61
C LYS A 10 10.36 7.53 10.42
N PHE A 11 9.63 8.61 10.70
CA PHE A 11 9.17 9.54 9.67
C PHE A 11 10.32 10.16 8.89
N SER A 12 11.44 10.46 9.54
CA SER A 12 12.66 10.98 8.90
C SER A 12 13.25 10.06 7.83
N ASP A 13 12.97 8.76 7.90
CA ASP A 13 13.49 7.76 6.98
C ASP A 13 12.56 7.54 5.77
N ILE A 14 11.35 8.11 5.82
CA ILE A 14 10.37 7.96 4.75
C ILE A 14 10.71 8.93 3.62
N VAL A 15 10.98 8.39 2.45
CA VAL A 15 11.15 9.16 1.22
C VAL A 15 9.79 9.28 0.53
N GLY A 16 9.46 10.49 0.06
CA GLY A 16 8.17 10.78 -0.57
C GLY A 16 7.01 10.91 0.41
N GLN A 17 5.78 11.11 -0.11
CA GLN A 17 4.57 11.34 0.70
C GLN A 17 4.70 12.48 1.70
N LYS A 18 5.49 13.52 1.35
CA LYS A 18 5.91 14.56 2.29
C LYS A 18 4.76 15.19 3.05
N ASP A 19 3.69 15.60 2.35
CA ASP A 19 2.57 16.29 2.96
C ASP A 19 1.81 15.40 3.96
N VAL A 20 1.68 14.10 3.67
CA VAL A 20 1.07 13.10 4.56
C VAL A 20 1.94 12.90 5.79
N VAL A 21 3.24 12.71 5.58
CA VAL A 21 4.21 12.51 6.66
C VAL A 21 4.26 13.74 7.58
N ASP A 22 4.28 14.95 7.02
CA ASP A 22 4.31 16.20 7.79
C ASP A 22 3.04 16.36 8.65
N ARG A 23 1.84 16.10 8.09
CA ARG A 23 0.58 16.15 8.86
C ARG A 23 0.54 15.11 9.98
N LEU A 24 0.90 13.86 9.68
CA LEU A 24 0.96 12.79 10.69
C LEU A 24 1.99 13.07 11.78
N ASN A 25 3.13 13.65 11.43
CA ASN A 25 4.17 14.03 12.39
C ASN A 25 3.68 15.12 13.37
N ILE A 26 2.89 16.10 12.89
CA ILE A 26 2.27 17.10 13.77
C ILE A 26 1.36 16.41 14.80
N VAL A 27 0.49 15.50 14.35
CA VAL A 27 -0.43 14.77 15.25
C VAL A 27 0.34 13.93 16.26
N VAL A 28 1.31 13.13 15.80
CA VAL A 28 2.13 12.26 16.65
C VAL A 28 2.87 13.08 17.73
N ARG A 29 3.50 14.19 17.34
CA ARG A 29 4.18 15.08 18.30
C ARG A 29 3.20 15.71 19.29
N GLY A 30 2.00 16.09 18.82
CA GLY A 30 0.95 16.60 19.70
C GLY A 30 0.55 15.57 20.75
N CYS A 31 0.33 14.31 20.35
CA CYS A 31 0.00 13.21 21.26
C CYS A 31 1.13 12.92 22.26
N ILE A 32 2.40 12.93 21.83
CA ILE A 32 3.54 12.76 22.72
C ILE A 32 3.60 13.90 23.76
N SER A 33 3.41 15.14 23.32
CA SER A 33 3.49 16.32 24.21
C SER A 33 2.35 16.40 25.23
N SER A 34 1.15 15.92 24.89
CA SER A 34 -0.02 15.91 25.76
C SER A 34 -0.21 14.62 26.55
N ASP A 35 0.70 13.67 26.39
CA ASP A 35 0.57 12.29 26.93
C ASP A 35 -0.75 11.61 26.47
N GLY A 36 -1.23 11.98 25.28
CA GLY A 36 -2.50 11.55 24.70
C GLY A 36 -2.40 10.31 23.81
N VAL A 37 -3.56 9.80 23.37
CA VAL A 37 -3.69 8.72 22.40
C VAL A 37 -3.94 9.32 21.02
N MET A 38 -3.28 8.80 19.99
CA MET A 38 -3.48 9.27 18.62
C MET A 38 -4.91 8.92 18.14
N PRO A 39 -5.62 9.83 17.48
CA PRO A 39 -6.92 9.54 16.90
C PRO A 39 -6.88 8.40 15.89
N HIS A 40 -7.99 7.66 15.76
CA HIS A 40 -8.11 6.63 14.75
C HIS A 40 -7.86 7.19 13.35
N THR A 41 -7.06 6.47 12.57
CA THR A 41 -6.51 6.96 11.30
C THR A 41 -6.82 5.99 10.17
N LEU A 42 -7.36 6.48 9.06
CA LEU A 42 -7.52 5.74 7.82
C LEU A 42 -6.46 6.18 6.81
N ILE A 43 -5.73 5.23 6.24
CA ILE A 43 -4.76 5.48 5.19
C ILE A 43 -5.24 4.77 3.92
N ASP A 44 -5.67 5.52 2.93
CA ASP A 44 -6.09 4.97 1.65
C ASP A 44 -5.05 5.21 0.54
N GLY A 45 -5.21 4.54 -0.56
CA GLY A 45 -4.38 4.72 -1.76
C GLY A 45 -4.01 3.41 -2.43
N PRO A 46 -3.46 3.48 -3.66
CA PRO A 46 -3.05 2.33 -4.43
C PRO A 46 -2.15 1.34 -3.68
N PRO A 47 -2.08 0.07 -4.10
CA PRO A 47 -1.23 -0.92 -3.44
C PRO A 47 0.27 -0.59 -3.64
N GLY A 48 1.09 -0.91 -2.63
CA GLY A 48 2.55 -0.78 -2.73
C GLY A 48 3.14 0.60 -2.43
N LEU A 49 2.35 1.56 -1.95
CA LEU A 49 2.77 2.94 -1.66
C LEU A 49 3.30 3.16 -0.25
N GLY A 50 3.24 2.17 0.64
CA GLY A 50 3.85 2.28 1.96
C GLY A 50 2.89 2.45 3.13
N LYS A 51 1.57 2.17 2.98
CA LYS A 51 0.57 2.25 4.07
C LYS A 51 1.02 1.57 5.36
N THR A 52 1.44 0.31 5.27
CA THR A 52 1.99 -0.47 6.40
C THR A 52 3.27 0.14 6.97
N THR A 53 4.10 0.76 6.13
CA THR A 53 5.34 1.42 6.56
C THR A 53 5.04 2.66 7.39
N ILE A 54 4.06 3.47 6.97
CA ILE A 54 3.61 4.65 7.72
C ILE A 54 3.01 4.23 9.06
N ALA A 55 2.16 3.21 9.10
CA ALA A 55 1.61 2.71 10.36
C ALA A 55 2.70 2.23 11.33
N SER A 56 3.73 1.55 10.81
CA SER A 56 4.88 1.13 11.61
C SER A 56 5.71 2.32 12.12
N ALA A 57 5.91 3.34 11.29
CA ALA A 57 6.61 4.56 11.69
C ALA A 57 5.84 5.31 12.78
N ILE A 58 4.51 5.44 12.67
CA ILE A 58 3.64 6.03 13.70
C ILE A 58 3.85 5.30 15.05
N ALA A 59 3.73 3.97 15.07
CA ALA A 59 3.88 3.21 16.31
C ALA A 59 5.28 3.35 16.92
N ASN A 60 6.33 3.39 16.09
CA ASN A 60 7.70 3.60 16.54
C ASN A 60 7.94 5.01 17.08
N GLU A 61 7.42 6.05 16.41
CA GLU A 61 7.52 7.45 16.90
C GLU A 61 6.75 7.64 18.22
N LEU A 62 5.60 7.01 18.38
CA LEU A 62 4.82 7.00 19.63
C LEU A 62 5.47 6.10 20.72
N ASN A 63 6.43 5.27 20.35
CA ASN A 63 7.06 4.25 21.22
C ASN A 63 6.05 3.30 21.87
N VAL A 64 5.11 2.77 21.05
CA VAL A 64 4.02 1.88 21.50
C VAL A 64 4.02 0.56 20.71
N ASN A 65 3.31 -0.45 21.24
CA ASN A 65 3.15 -1.72 20.56
C ASN A 65 2.32 -1.58 19.27
N LEU A 66 2.74 -2.28 18.22
CA LEU A 66 2.02 -2.40 16.96
C LEU A 66 1.47 -3.82 16.79
N TYR A 67 0.14 -3.95 16.78
CA TYR A 67 -0.55 -5.19 16.42
C TYR A 67 -0.98 -5.09 14.97
N THR A 68 -0.48 -6.00 14.13
CA THR A 68 -0.77 -6.01 12.70
C THR A 68 -1.70 -7.14 12.34
N LEU A 69 -2.85 -6.79 11.77
CA LEU A 69 -3.89 -7.71 11.30
C LEU A 69 -4.10 -7.52 9.79
N ASN A 70 -4.60 -8.57 9.14
CA ASN A 70 -5.09 -8.47 7.76
C ASN A 70 -6.58 -8.81 7.77
N ALA A 71 -7.41 -7.91 7.25
CA ALA A 71 -8.87 -8.08 7.24
C ALA A 71 -9.32 -9.35 6.51
N ALA A 72 -8.58 -9.82 5.51
CA ALA A 72 -8.88 -11.06 4.81
C ALA A 72 -8.87 -12.31 5.73
N ASN A 73 -8.16 -12.24 6.85
CA ASN A 73 -8.10 -13.32 7.85
C ASN A 73 -9.15 -13.16 8.96
N ILE A 74 -9.88 -12.03 8.99
CA ILE A 74 -10.91 -11.73 9.99
C ILE A 74 -12.27 -12.06 9.40
N ARG A 75 -12.78 -13.25 9.71
CA ARG A 75 -14.08 -13.72 9.21
C ARG A 75 -15.25 -13.43 10.16
N ASN A 76 -14.95 -13.24 11.44
CA ASN A 76 -15.91 -12.95 12.49
C ASN A 76 -15.21 -12.28 13.69
N VAL A 77 -16.00 -11.84 14.66
CA VAL A 77 -15.54 -11.15 15.87
C VAL A 77 -14.52 -11.96 16.67
N LYS A 78 -14.63 -13.30 16.71
CA LYS A 78 -13.69 -14.17 17.47
C LYS A 78 -12.24 -14.06 16.95
N ASN A 79 -12.05 -13.66 15.70
CA ASN A 79 -10.71 -13.52 15.13
C ASN A 79 -9.99 -12.22 15.56
N ILE A 80 -10.73 -11.17 15.93
CA ILE A 80 -10.14 -9.89 16.36
C ILE A 80 -10.12 -9.73 17.88
N LEU A 81 -11.06 -10.37 18.57
CA LEU A 81 -11.25 -10.26 20.01
C LEU A 81 -9.97 -10.50 20.85
N PRO A 82 -9.14 -11.54 20.60
CA PRO A 82 -7.92 -11.76 21.38
C PRO A 82 -6.92 -10.61 21.30
N TYR A 83 -6.86 -9.90 20.15
CA TYR A 83 -5.99 -8.74 19.97
C TYR A 83 -6.48 -7.54 20.77
N LEU A 84 -7.81 -7.30 20.79
CA LEU A 84 -8.42 -6.20 21.54
C LEU A 84 -8.29 -6.42 23.04
N MET A 85 -8.53 -7.64 23.52
CA MET A 85 -8.43 -7.98 24.95
C MET A 85 -6.99 -8.05 25.46
N GLY A 86 -6.03 -8.38 24.59
CA GLY A 86 -4.62 -8.55 24.95
C GLY A 86 -3.73 -7.33 24.71
N MET A 87 -4.29 -6.21 24.22
CA MET A 87 -3.46 -5.05 23.89
C MET A 87 -3.08 -4.22 25.12
N ALA A 88 -1.85 -3.70 25.12
CA ALA A 88 -1.42 -2.74 26.11
C ALA A 88 -2.05 -1.35 25.85
N PRO A 89 -2.17 -0.48 26.87
CA PRO A 89 -2.64 0.88 26.71
C PRO A 89 -1.84 1.65 25.63
N ARG A 90 -2.51 2.52 24.89
CA ARG A 90 -1.96 3.36 23.80
C ARG A 90 -1.40 2.60 22.60
N SER A 91 -1.57 1.29 22.53
CA SER A 91 -1.11 0.47 21.40
C SER A 91 -1.72 0.94 20.09
N VAL A 92 -1.03 0.64 18.99
CA VAL A 92 -1.56 0.79 17.64
C VAL A 92 -2.06 -0.58 17.14
N VAL A 93 -3.31 -0.65 16.72
CA VAL A 93 -3.90 -1.79 16.02
C VAL A 93 -4.01 -1.42 14.55
N PHE A 94 -3.17 -2.01 13.72
CA PHE A 94 -3.15 -1.81 12.28
C PHE A 94 -3.91 -2.91 11.58
N ILE A 95 -4.91 -2.55 10.77
CA ILE A 95 -5.71 -3.49 9.97
C ILE A 95 -5.46 -3.20 8.48
N ASP A 96 -4.74 -4.10 7.82
CA ASP A 96 -4.50 -4.02 6.37
C ASP A 96 -5.71 -4.52 5.59
N GLU A 97 -5.99 -3.89 4.43
CA GLU A 97 -7.14 -4.14 3.56
C GLU A 97 -8.49 -4.09 4.33
N ILE A 98 -8.64 -3.08 5.20
CA ILE A 98 -9.75 -2.96 6.16
C ILE A 98 -11.14 -3.00 5.51
N HIS A 99 -11.24 -2.64 4.21
CA HIS A 99 -12.47 -2.76 3.41
C HIS A 99 -12.96 -4.21 3.21
N ARG A 100 -12.12 -5.21 3.55
CA ARG A 100 -12.48 -6.63 3.46
C ARG A 100 -13.07 -7.17 4.77
N LEU A 101 -13.24 -6.34 5.79
CA LEU A 101 -13.91 -6.76 7.01
C LEU A 101 -15.39 -7.12 6.72
N PRO A 102 -15.89 -8.22 7.29
CA PRO A 102 -17.32 -8.48 7.28
C PRO A 102 -18.09 -7.36 7.99
N LYS A 103 -19.28 -7.01 7.50
CA LYS A 103 -20.11 -5.96 8.08
C LYS A 103 -20.40 -6.16 9.57
N THR A 104 -20.60 -7.40 10.00
CA THR A 104 -20.79 -7.75 11.41
C THR A 104 -19.57 -7.42 12.28
N VAL A 105 -18.36 -7.47 11.72
CA VAL A 105 -17.13 -7.08 12.41
C VAL A 105 -16.98 -5.56 12.42
N GLU A 106 -17.32 -4.86 11.34
CA GLU A 106 -17.36 -3.40 11.34
C GLU A 106 -18.31 -2.88 12.43
N GLU A 107 -19.55 -3.41 12.49
CA GLU A 107 -20.56 -3.00 13.48
C GLU A 107 -20.10 -3.28 14.92
N PHE A 108 -19.43 -4.41 15.14
CA PHE A 108 -18.82 -4.73 16.43
C PHE A 108 -17.72 -3.74 16.82
N LEU A 109 -16.97 -3.21 15.86
CA LEU A 109 -15.91 -2.25 16.13
C LEU A 109 -16.41 -0.83 16.42
N TYR A 110 -17.67 -0.50 16.18
CA TYR A 110 -18.19 0.84 16.42
C TYR A 110 -18.01 1.29 17.87
N PRO A 111 -18.58 0.59 18.89
CA PRO A 111 -18.38 0.98 20.29
C PRO A 111 -16.92 0.81 20.75
N VAL A 112 -16.18 -0.12 20.15
CA VAL A 112 -14.75 -0.32 20.44
C VAL A 112 -13.91 0.92 20.05
N MET A 113 -14.29 1.60 18.97
CA MET A 113 -13.58 2.81 18.50
C MET A 113 -14.06 4.09 19.17
N GLU A 114 -15.35 4.18 19.51
CA GLU A 114 -15.92 5.39 20.10
C GLU A 114 -15.72 5.44 21.61
N ASP A 115 -16.12 4.35 22.29
CA ASP A 115 -16.22 4.29 23.75
C ASP A 115 -15.13 3.45 24.40
N PHE A 116 -14.30 2.76 23.60
CA PHE A 116 -13.32 1.78 24.09
C PHE A 116 -13.95 0.66 24.92
N VAL A 117 -15.15 0.18 24.52
CA VAL A 117 -15.91 -0.85 25.22
C VAL A 117 -16.20 -2.02 24.30
N LEU A 118 -15.98 -3.22 24.80
CA LEU A 118 -16.41 -4.47 24.16
C LEU A 118 -17.78 -4.88 24.69
N ASN A 119 -18.76 -4.94 23.79
CA ASN A 119 -20.08 -5.49 24.09
C ASN A 119 -20.09 -6.96 23.64
N ILE A 120 -20.00 -7.88 24.58
CA ILE A 120 -19.98 -9.33 24.31
C ILE A 120 -21.04 -10.06 25.10
N THR A 121 -21.38 -11.28 24.69
CA THR A 121 -22.29 -12.17 25.45
C THR A 121 -21.47 -13.31 26.01
N VAL A 122 -21.43 -13.44 27.34
CA VAL A 122 -20.77 -14.53 28.06
C VAL A 122 -21.85 -15.30 28.80
N GLU A 123 -21.94 -16.63 28.60
CA GLU A 123 -22.93 -17.50 29.24
C GLU A 123 -24.38 -16.99 29.13
N ASN A 124 -24.74 -16.47 27.94
CA ASN A 124 -26.04 -15.84 27.64
C ASN A 124 -26.36 -14.54 28.40
N LYS A 125 -25.37 -13.92 29.04
CA LYS A 125 -25.50 -12.59 29.66
C LYS A 125 -24.72 -11.54 28.87
N PRO A 126 -25.31 -10.37 28.66
CA PRO A 126 -24.57 -9.27 28.07
C PRO A 126 -23.51 -8.75 29.05
N GLU A 127 -22.29 -8.62 28.60
CA GLU A 127 -21.16 -8.11 29.39
C GLU A 127 -20.51 -6.95 28.61
N ASN A 128 -20.17 -5.87 29.30
CA ASN A 128 -19.43 -4.75 28.80
C ASN A 128 -18.03 -4.77 29.43
N ILE A 129 -17.01 -4.86 28.60
CA ILE A 129 -15.62 -4.90 29.06
C ILE A 129 -14.92 -3.62 28.57
N ASP A 130 -14.41 -2.83 29.50
CA ASP A 130 -13.63 -1.64 29.19
C ASP A 130 -12.28 -2.05 28.60
N LEU A 131 -11.92 -1.39 27.51
CA LEU A 131 -10.63 -1.52 26.85
C LEU A 131 -9.70 -0.36 27.20
N PRO A 132 -8.38 -0.58 27.25
CA PRO A 132 -7.46 0.54 27.29
C PRO A 132 -7.61 1.39 26.03
N MET A 133 -7.47 2.71 26.15
CA MET A 133 -7.45 3.58 24.99
C MET A 133 -6.34 3.18 24.03
N PHE A 134 -6.64 3.12 22.74
CA PHE A 134 -5.74 2.68 21.68
C PHE A 134 -5.99 3.43 20.38
N THR A 135 -5.07 3.32 19.43
CA THR A 135 -5.23 3.87 18.09
C THR A 135 -5.51 2.75 17.09
N MET A 136 -6.62 2.84 16.35
CA MET A 136 -6.83 1.99 15.18
C MET A 136 -6.29 2.71 13.93
N ILE A 137 -5.46 2.02 13.15
CA ILE A 137 -5.02 2.48 11.83
C ILE A 137 -5.57 1.51 10.79
N GLY A 138 -6.52 1.96 9.99
CA GLY A 138 -7.03 1.20 8.86
C GLY A 138 -6.25 1.51 7.58
N ALA A 139 -5.86 0.50 6.83
CA ALA A 139 -5.31 0.66 5.48
C ALA A 139 -6.23 0.07 4.44
N THR A 140 -6.45 0.79 3.34
CA THR A 140 -7.33 0.32 2.25
C THR A 140 -6.80 0.73 0.89
N THR A 141 -7.12 -0.07 -0.13
CA THR A 141 -6.98 0.29 -1.54
C THR A 141 -8.29 0.78 -2.16
N SER A 142 -9.38 0.73 -1.41
CA SER A 142 -10.76 1.03 -1.85
C SER A 142 -11.50 1.79 -0.74
N GLY A 143 -11.12 3.03 -0.48
CA GLY A 143 -11.72 3.85 0.59
C GLY A 143 -13.25 3.98 0.50
N GLY A 144 -13.79 4.04 -0.72
CA GLY A 144 -15.24 4.09 -0.96
C GLY A 144 -16.00 2.79 -0.71
N SER A 145 -15.33 1.70 -0.33
CA SER A 145 -15.98 0.40 -0.04
C SER A 145 -16.32 0.22 1.45
N LEU A 146 -15.87 1.13 2.32
CA LEU A 146 -16.24 1.12 3.74
C LEU A 146 -17.67 1.62 3.92
N SER A 147 -18.39 1.08 4.90
CA SER A 147 -19.67 1.68 5.30
C SER A 147 -19.45 3.11 5.83
N GLN A 148 -20.38 4.02 5.53
CA GLN A 148 -20.24 5.42 5.95
C GLN A 148 -20.06 5.54 7.48
N PRO A 149 -20.83 4.82 8.34
CA PRO A 149 -20.63 4.88 9.78
C PRO A 149 -19.24 4.44 10.22
N PHE A 150 -18.62 3.45 9.55
CA PHE A 150 -17.27 3.01 9.87
C PHE A 150 -16.22 4.02 9.41
N TYR A 151 -16.40 4.58 8.22
CA TYR A 151 -15.52 5.60 7.66
C TYR A 151 -15.48 6.87 8.54
N ASP A 152 -16.62 7.27 9.11
CA ASP A 152 -16.73 8.49 9.93
C ASP A 152 -16.01 8.36 11.29
N ARG A 153 -15.75 7.14 11.76
CA ARG A 153 -15.02 6.88 13.01
C ARG A 153 -13.51 7.10 12.90
N PHE A 154 -13.01 7.22 11.69
CA PHE A 154 -11.63 7.63 11.47
C PHE A 154 -11.54 9.16 11.43
N THR A 155 -11.00 9.75 12.50
CA THR A 155 -10.82 11.21 12.61
C THR A 155 -9.80 11.73 11.60
N ILE A 156 -8.73 10.97 11.37
CA ILE A 156 -7.67 11.30 10.43
C ILE A 156 -7.83 10.43 9.20
N LYS A 157 -7.81 11.07 8.02
CA LYS A 157 -7.94 10.38 6.74
C LYS A 157 -6.85 10.88 5.81
N GLU A 158 -5.91 10.00 5.46
CA GLU A 158 -4.77 10.31 4.61
C GLU A 158 -4.80 9.50 3.33
N HIS A 159 -4.52 10.16 2.22
CA HIS A 159 -4.45 9.53 0.91
C HIS A 159 -3.00 9.48 0.42
N LEU A 160 -2.49 8.27 0.11
CA LEU A 160 -1.17 8.11 -0.49
C LEU A 160 -1.25 8.17 -2.01
N SER A 161 -0.42 9.01 -2.59
CA SER A 161 -0.28 9.17 -4.03
C SER A 161 0.90 8.38 -4.57
N PHE A 162 0.89 8.13 -5.88
CA PHE A 162 2.05 7.56 -6.54
C PHE A 162 3.27 8.48 -6.40
N TYR A 163 4.41 7.87 -6.22
CA TYR A 163 5.70 8.57 -6.19
C TYR A 163 6.06 9.12 -7.56
N ASP A 164 6.72 10.25 -7.59
CA ASP A 164 7.39 10.73 -8.78
C ASP A 164 8.73 10.01 -9.02
N GLU A 165 9.34 10.25 -10.16
CA GLU A 165 10.57 9.57 -10.56
C GLU A 165 11.77 9.98 -9.70
N ASN A 166 11.81 11.25 -9.24
CA ASN A 166 12.89 11.75 -8.37
C ASN A 166 12.77 11.17 -6.95
N GLU A 167 11.56 11.07 -6.41
CA GLU A 167 11.31 10.42 -5.12
C GLU A 167 11.73 8.95 -5.16
N LEU A 168 11.36 8.23 -6.22
CA LEU A 168 11.77 6.84 -6.40
C LEU A 168 13.28 6.69 -6.60
N ALA A 169 13.95 7.60 -7.31
CA ALA A 169 15.41 7.59 -7.47
C ALA A 169 16.11 7.81 -6.11
N LYS A 170 15.62 8.73 -5.28
CA LYS A 170 16.12 8.92 -3.91
C LYS A 170 15.92 7.66 -3.06
N LEU A 171 14.75 7.02 -3.16
CA LEU A 171 14.46 5.77 -2.46
C LEU A 171 15.35 4.63 -2.97
N ALA A 172 15.60 4.54 -4.29
CA ALA A 172 16.51 3.57 -4.89
C ALA A 172 17.93 3.73 -4.33
N ARG A 173 18.43 4.97 -4.28
CA ARG A 173 19.76 5.28 -3.72
C ARG A 173 19.87 4.81 -2.27
N SER A 174 18.90 5.15 -1.42
CA SER A 174 18.86 4.75 -0.02
C SER A 174 18.87 3.22 0.14
N ASN A 175 18.05 2.52 -0.65
CA ASN A 175 17.93 1.07 -0.56
C ASN A 175 19.16 0.34 -1.12
N LEU A 176 19.75 0.82 -2.22
CA LEU A 176 20.97 0.24 -2.79
C LEU A 176 22.18 0.47 -1.87
N SER A 177 22.30 1.64 -1.24
CA SER A 177 23.34 1.90 -0.24
C SER A 177 23.30 0.87 0.89
N LYS A 178 22.11 0.52 1.40
CA LYS A 178 21.93 -0.56 2.39
C LYS A 178 22.33 -1.94 1.86
N MET A 179 22.31 -2.13 0.53
CA MET A 179 22.75 -3.37 -0.13
C MET A 179 24.25 -3.35 -0.49
N GLY A 180 24.97 -2.25 -0.22
CA GLY A 180 26.37 -2.07 -0.60
C GLY A 180 26.60 -1.79 -2.09
N ILE A 181 25.58 -1.29 -2.79
CA ILE A 181 25.62 -1.00 -4.23
C ILE A 181 25.52 0.51 -4.43
N VAL A 182 26.38 1.05 -5.25
CA VAL A 182 26.38 2.46 -5.66
C VAL A 182 26.13 2.53 -7.16
N LEU A 183 25.20 3.38 -7.57
CA LEU A 183 24.87 3.67 -8.96
C LEU A 183 24.88 5.17 -9.21
N GLU A 184 25.12 5.56 -10.46
CA GLU A 184 25.01 6.94 -10.93
C GLU A 184 23.53 7.43 -10.91
N ASP A 185 23.36 8.75 -10.90
CA ASP A 185 22.02 9.37 -10.86
C ASP A 185 21.16 9.01 -12.06
N SER A 186 21.77 8.91 -13.24
CA SER A 186 21.11 8.47 -14.47
C SER A 186 20.53 7.06 -14.36
N ASP A 187 21.28 6.13 -13.77
CA ASP A 187 20.87 4.75 -13.57
C ASP A 187 19.74 4.65 -12.56
N LEU A 188 19.84 5.41 -11.46
CA LEU A 188 18.79 5.47 -10.44
C LEU A 188 17.48 6.00 -11.02
N LEU A 189 17.56 7.03 -11.88
CA LEU A 189 16.40 7.60 -12.55
C LEU A 189 15.77 6.61 -13.54
N GLU A 190 16.58 5.88 -14.31
CA GLU A 190 16.10 4.85 -15.23
C GLU A 190 15.37 3.71 -14.49
N ILE A 191 15.91 3.26 -13.35
CA ILE A 191 15.23 2.29 -12.49
C ILE A 191 13.90 2.85 -11.97
N ALA A 192 13.88 4.10 -11.55
CA ALA A 192 12.70 4.78 -11.03
C ALA A 192 11.59 4.87 -12.10
N GLN A 193 11.93 5.28 -13.33
CA GLN A 193 11.00 5.35 -14.47
C GLN A 193 10.35 4.00 -14.76
N ARG A 194 11.11 2.90 -14.68
CA ARG A 194 10.60 1.55 -14.89
C ARG A 194 9.83 0.98 -13.68
N SER A 195 9.70 1.75 -12.57
CA SER A 195 9.09 1.28 -11.32
C SER A 195 7.63 1.65 -11.13
N LYS A 196 6.96 2.12 -12.18
CA LYS A 196 5.49 2.39 -12.21
C LYS A 196 5.01 3.29 -11.06
N GLY A 197 5.87 4.13 -10.47
CA GLY A 197 5.51 5.05 -9.38
C GLY A 197 5.29 4.38 -8.02
N THR A 198 5.72 3.14 -7.80
CA THR A 198 5.48 2.44 -6.55
C THR A 198 6.75 1.88 -5.90
N PRO A 199 6.97 2.14 -4.60
CA PRO A 199 8.09 1.57 -3.84
C PRO A 199 8.16 0.03 -3.89
N ARG A 200 7.02 -0.65 -3.95
CA ARG A 200 6.98 -2.12 -4.05
C ARG A 200 7.62 -2.61 -5.34
N ILE A 201 7.28 -2.00 -6.48
CA ILE A 201 7.85 -2.36 -7.79
C ILE A 201 9.33 -1.96 -7.83
N LEU A 202 9.67 -0.76 -7.35
CA LEU A 202 11.06 -0.33 -7.22
C LEU A 202 11.91 -1.38 -6.49
N ASN A 203 11.49 -1.81 -5.31
CA ASN A 203 12.23 -2.79 -4.52
C ASN A 203 12.38 -4.14 -5.24
N ALA A 204 11.37 -4.55 -6.01
CA ALA A 204 11.47 -5.74 -6.85
C ALA A 204 12.53 -5.56 -7.97
N ARG A 205 12.58 -4.37 -8.60
CA ARG A 205 13.61 -4.02 -9.61
C ARG A 205 15.02 -4.03 -9.00
N LEU A 206 15.20 -3.39 -7.84
CA LEU A 206 16.48 -3.34 -7.14
C LEU A 206 16.96 -4.74 -6.75
N GLN A 207 16.05 -5.62 -6.27
CA GLN A 207 16.41 -6.99 -5.94
C GLN A 207 16.79 -7.79 -7.20
N TRP A 208 16.08 -7.60 -8.32
CA TRP A 208 16.42 -8.20 -9.60
C TRP A 208 17.81 -7.75 -10.05
N TYR A 209 18.07 -6.46 -10.06
CA TYR A 209 19.36 -5.88 -10.43
C TYR A 209 20.50 -6.45 -9.57
N LYS A 210 20.31 -6.50 -8.25
CA LYS A 210 21.28 -7.09 -7.32
C LYS A 210 21.59 -8.55 -7.68
N ASN A 211 20.56 -9.36 -7.92
CA ASN A 211 20.72 -10.77 -8.28
C ASN A 211 21.46 -10.91 -9.61
N TYR A 212 21.11 -10.05 -10.60
CA TYR A 212 21.80 -10.03 -11.88
C TYR A 212 23.30 -9.76 -11.71
N LYS A 213 23.68 -8.74 -10.95
CA LYS A 213 25.09 -8.41 -10.70
C LYS A 213 25.86 -9.48 -9.92
N ILE A 214 25.20 -10.21 -9.05
CA ILE A 214 25.79 -11.36 -8.36
C ILE A 214 26.11 -12.49 -9.36
N CYS A 215 25.19 -12.77 -10.29
CA CYS A 215 25.38 -13.81 -11.31
C CYS A 215 26.38 -13.40 -12.42
N HIS A 216 26.47 -12.09 -12.70
CA HIS A 216 27.26 -11.53 -13.79
C HIS A 216 28.11 -10.34 -13.29
N PRO A 217 29.13 -10.59 -12.41
CA PRO A 217 29.86 -9.50 -11.74
C PRO A 217 30.66 -8.60 -12.71
N ASN A 218 31.10 -9.14 -13.83
CA ASN A 218 31.94 -8.43 -14.82
C ASN A 218 31.14 -7.98 -16.06
N ASP A 219 29.80 -8.09 -16.03
CA ASP A 219 28.97 -7.65 -17.15
C ASP A 219 28.80 -6.13 -17.13
N ASN A 220 29.05 -5.48 -18.26
CA ASN A 220 28.97 -4.04 -18.45
C ASN A 220 27.66 -3.57 -19.09
N LYS A 221 26.61 -4.43 -19.09
CA LYS A 221 25.30 -4.03 -19.59
C LYS A 221 24.74 -2.83 -18.83
N SER A 222 24.13 -1.94 -19.59
CA SER A 222 23.35 -0.83 -19.04
C SER A 222 22.15 -1.31 -18.22
N ILE A 223 21.60 -0.43 -17.42
CA ILE A 223 20.36 -0.68 -16.66
C ILE A 223 19.23 -1.13 -17.60
N GLY A 224 19.09 -0.45 -18.75
CA GLY A 224 18.12 -0.78 -19.77
C GLY A 224 18.21 -2.24 -20.24
N GLU A 225 19.41 -2.63 -20.71
CA GLU A 225 19.64 -4.00 -21.18
C GLU A 225 19.40 -5.06 -20.10
N ILE A 226 19.71 -4.76 -18.83
CA ILE A 226 19.45 -5.68 -17.71
C ILE A 226 17.94 -5.86 -17.50
N PHE A 227 17.15 -4.77 -17.59
CA PHE A 227 15.70 -4.87 -17.43
C PHE A 227 15.00 -5.42 -18.67
N ASP A 228 15.56 -5.26 -19.86
CA ASP A 228 15.07 -5.91 -21.07
C ASP A 228 15.15 -7.44 -20.96
N ILE A 229 16.19 -7.98 -20.30
CA ILE A 229 16.29 -9.42 -19.95
C ILE A 229 15.13 -9.83 -19.01
N GLN A 230 14.69 -8.95 -18.11
CA GLN A 230 13.53 -9.17 -17.26
C GLN A 230 12.20 -9.03 -18.02
N GLY A 231 12.23 -8.57 -19.26
CA GLY A 231 11.05 -8.31 -20.07
C GLY A 231 10.35 -6.99 -19.73
N ILE A 232 11.09 -6.02 -19.15
CA ILE A 232 10.59 -4.70 -18.76
C ILE A 232 11.15 -3.66 -19.71
N ASP A 233 10.28 -3.00 -20.46
CA ASP A 233 10.69 -1.97 -21.41
C ASP A 233 11.06 -0.61 -20.76
N SER A 234 11.48 0.34 -21.58
CA SER A 234 11.85 1.69 -21.14
C SER A 234 10.70 2.46 -20.45
N LYS A 235 9.45 2.12 -20.71
CA LYS A 235 8.26 2.70 -20.07
C LYS A 235 7.85 1.94 -18.81
N GLY A 236 8.60 0.91 -18.40
CA GLY A 236 8.29 0.07 -17.24
C GLY A 236 7.18 -0.96 -17.48
N LEU A 237 6.77 -1.16 -18.74
CA LEU A 237 5.73 -2.12 -19.10
C LEU A 237 6.29 -3.54 -19.08
N ASP A 238 5.58 -4.44 -18.44
CA ASP A 238 5.85 -5.88 -18.44
C ASP A 238 5.04 -6.62 -19.51
N LEU A 239 5.15 -7.94 -19.53
CA LEU A 239 4.44 -8.78 -20.49
C LEU A 239 2.91 -8.58 -20.39
N TYR A 240 2.36 -8.53 -19.18
CA TYR A 240 0.90 -8.41 -19.00
C TYR A 240 0.39 -7.04 -19.45
N ASP A 241 1.13 -5.96 -19.16
CA ASP A 241 0.78 -4.62 -19.66
C ASP A 241 0.73 -4.60 -21.19
N ARG A 242 1.75 -5.19 -21.84
CA ARG A 242 1.80 -5.26 -23.32
C ARG A 242 0.66 -6.09 -23.91
N MET A 243 0.37 -7.28 -23.35
CA MET A 243 -0.76 -8.11 -23.76
C MET A 243 -2.08 -7.36 -23.65
N TYR A 244 -2.26 -6.60 -22.56
CA TYR A 244 -3.43 -5.77 -22.34
C TYR A 244 -3.55 -4.66 -23.42
N LEU A 245 -2.49 -3.90 -23.65
CA LEU A 245 -2.46 -2.83 -24.64
C LEU A 245 -2.65 -3.33 -26.08
N GLU A 246 -2.02 -4.46 -26.44
CA GLU A 246 -2.20 -5.10 -27.73
C GLU A 246 -3.65 -5.55 -27.96
N THR A 247 -4.32 -6.03 -26.91
CA THR A 247 -5.73 -6.43 -26.98
C THR A 247 -6.61 -5.23 -27.29
N LEU A 248 -6.37 -4.08 -26.65
CA LEU A 248 -7.08 -2.84 -26.98
C LEU A 248 -6.72 -2.30 -28.37
N GLN A 249 -5.49 -2.45 -28.81
CA GLN A 249 -5.07 -2.04 -30.16
C GLN A 249 -5.82 -2.83 -31.25
N LYS A 250 -5.96 -4.14 -31.05
CA LYS A 250 -6.70 -5.03 -31.98
C LYS A 250 -8.20 -4.69 -32.06
N SER A 251 -8.76 -4.03 -31.05
CA SER A 251 -10.17 -3.59 -31.07
C SER A 251 -10.44 -2.39 -31.98
N LYS A 252 -9.37 -1.77 -32.55
CA LYS A 252 -9.45 -0.63 -33.48
C LYS A 252 -10.29 0.54 -32.95
N GLY A 253 -10.14 0.86 -31.66
CA GLY A 253 -10.84 1.95 -30.99
C GLY A 253 -12.23 1.60 -30.45
N ASN A 254 -12.72 0.38 -30.67
CA ASN A 254 -13.94 -0.08 -30.02
C ASN A 254 -13.69 -0.33 -28.53
N PRO A 255 -14.53 0.20 -27.62
CA PRO A 255 -14.38 -0.05 -26.20
C PRO A 255 -14.51 -1.54 -25.85
N LEU A 256 -13.57 -2.08 -25.07
CA LEU A 256 -13.65 -3.45 -24.55
C LEU A 256 -14.00 -3.47 -23.07
N GLY A 257 -14.99 -4.29 -22.73
CA GLY A 257 -15.35 -4.57 -21.34
C GLY A 257 -14.24 -5.37 -20.61
N LEU A 258 -14.15 -5.21 -19.32
CA LEU A 258 -13.14 -5.86 -18.47
C LEU A 258 -13.18 -7.39 -18.59
N LYS A 259 -14.39 -7.99 -18.60
CA LYS A 259 -14.57 -9.43 -18.77
C LYS A 259 -14.04 -9.93 -20.13
N SER A 260 -14.25 -9.14 -21.19
CA SER A 260 -13.76 -9.48 -22.53
C SER A 260 -12.25 -9.44 -22.59
N ILE A 261 -11.61 -8.42 -21.98
CA ILE A 261 -10.16 -8.30 -21.91
C ILE A 261 -9.58 -9.49 -21.12
N SER A 262 -10.15 -9.80 -19.97
CA SER A 262 -9.74 -10.95 -19.14
C SER A 262 -9.85 -12.27 -19.92
N SER A 263 -10.95 -12.48 -20.65
CA SER A 263 -11.15 -13.69 -21.47
C SER A 263 -10.15 -13.81 -22.62
N ILE A 264 -9.81 -12.69 -23.27
CA ILE A 264 -8.86 -12.67 -24.40
C ILE A 264 -7.42 -12.87 -23.93
N THR A 265 -7.04 -12.21 -22.83
CA THR A 265 -5.66 -12.22 -22.32
C THR A 265 -5.35 -13.37 -21.38
N GLY A 266 -6.37 -14.01 -20.80
CA GLY A 266 -6.22 -15.00 -19.72
C GLY A 266 -5.83 -14.38 -18.38
N ILE A 267 -5.77 -13.04 -18.26
CA ILE A 267 -5.39 -12.34 -17.03
C ILE A 267 -6.63 -12.17 -16.14
N ALA A 268 -6.51 -12.53 -14.87
CA ALA A 268 -7.59 -12.39 -13.91
C ALA A 268 -8.05 -10.91 -13.79
N ILE A 269 -9.36 -10.69 -13.67
CA ILE A 269 -9.97 -9.35 -13.57
C ILE A 269 -9.32 -8.55 -12.44
N GLU A 270 -9.14 -9.15 -11.27
CA GLU A 270 -8.53 -8.51 -10.11
C GLU A 270 -7.08 -8.04 -10.39
N THR A 271 -6.31 -8.82 -11.16
CA THR A 271 -4.95 -8.44 -11.59
C THR A 271 -4.99 -7.25 -12.54
N ILE A 272 -5.95 -7.23 -13.48
CA ILE A 272 -6.12 -6.12 -14.41
C ILE A 272 -6.44 -4.84 -13.62
N GLU A 273 -7.43 -4.87 -12.74
CA GLU A 273 -7.90 -3.70 -12.00
C GLU A 273 -6.90 -3.16 -10.99
N ASN A 274 -6.19 -4.06 -10.28
CA ASN A 274 -5.34 -3.68 -9.16
C ASN A 274 -3.86 -3.49 -9.53
N SER A 275 -3.39 -4.13 -10.61
CA SER A 275 -1.96 -4.15 -10.94
C SER A 275 -1.62 -3.52 -12.29
N ILE A 276 -2.48 -3.66 -13.30
CA ILE A 276 -2.22 -3.20 -14.67
C ILE A 276 -2.82 -1.82 -14.91
N GLU A 277 -4.14 -1.69 -14.80
CA GLU A 277 -4.85 -0.46 -15.15
C GLU A 277 -4.44 0.79 -14.36
N PRO A 278 -4.11 0.74 -13.04
CA PRO A 278 -3.77 1.95 -12.31
C PRO A 278 -2.59 2.72 -12.91
N TYR A 279 -1.57 2.01 -13.36
CA TYR A 279 -0.43 2.63 -14.03
C TYR A 279 -0.77 3.11 -15.44
N LEU A 280 -1.44 2.27 -16.24
CA LEU A 280 -1.76 2.57 -17.63
C LEU A 280 -2.73 3.76 -17.75
N VAL A 281 -3.72 3.88 -16.85
CA VAL A 281 -4.64 5.04 -16.79
C VAL A 281 -3.86 6.30 -16.44
N ARG A 282 -3.04 6.25 -15.37
CA ARG A 282 -2.28 7.41 -14.91
C ARG A 282 -1.34 7.97 -15.97
N LYS A 283 -0.68 7.09 -16.73
CA LYS A 283 0.23 7.50 -17.81
C LYS A 283 -0.49 7.79 -19.13
N GLY A 284 -1.82 7.70 -19.17
CA GLY A 284 -2.63 8.00 -20.35
C GLY A 284 -2.58 6.93 -21.46
N PHE A 285 -2.04 5.74 -21.18
CA PHE A 285 -2.03 4.63 -22.14
C PHE A 285 -3.43 4.11 -22.45
N ILE A 286 -4.34 4.22 -21.47
CA ILE A 286 -5.73 3.80 -21.59
C ILE A 286 -6.69 4.82 -20.99
N ILE A 287 -7.92 4.82 -21.50
CA ILE A 287 -9.02 5.62 -20.98
C ILE A 287 -10.16 4.66 -20.60
N ARG A 288 -10.67 4.80 -19.36
CA ARG A 288 -11.87 4.11 -18.92
C ARG A 288 -13.11 4.90 -19.36
N THR A 289 -14.02 4.25 -20.06
CA THR A 289 -15.30 4.83 -20.50
C THR A 289 -16.47 4.03 -19.93
N GLN A 290 -17.68 4.56 -20.01
CA GLN A 290 -18.89 3.82 -19.60
C GLN A 290 -19.09 2.51 -20.39
N LYS A 291 -18.64 2.45 -21.66
CA LYS A 291 -18.75 1.27 -22.52
C LYS A 291 -17.59 0.29 -22.39
N GLY A 292 -16.53 0.66 -21.69
CA GLY A 292 -15.33 -0.17 -21.53
C GLY A 292 -14.03 0.64 -21.57
N ARG A 293 -12.96 -0.01 -21.97
CA ARG A 293 -11.60 0.57 -22.03
C ARG A 293 -11.20 0.77 -23.50
N ILE A 294 -10.52 1.89 -23.76
CA ILE A 294 -9.95 2.21 -25.07
C ILE A 294 -8.49 2.62 -24.90
N LEU A 295 -7.69 2.54 -25.98
CA LEU A 295 -6.35 3.10 -25.98
C LEU A 295 -6.40 4.62 -25.78
N GLY A 296 -5.51 5.12 -24.94
CA GLY A 296 -5.20 6.53 -24.83
C GLY A 296 -4.07 6.95 -25.80
N LYS A 297 -3.67 8.20 -25.69
CA LYS A 297 -2.50 8.77 -26.37
C LYS A 297 -1.57 9.28 -25.26
N PRO A 298 -0.56 8.46 -24.79
CA PRO A 298 0.39 8.87 -23.76
C PRO A 298 1.33 9.96 -24.24
#